data_b2d7b68ac02a7224c3998bb63d9710fa
#
_entry.id   b2d7b68ac02a7224c3998bb63d9710fa
#
_cell.length_a   1.000
_cell.length_b   1.000
_cell.length_c   1.000
_cell.angle_alpha   90.00
_cell.angle_beta   90.00
_cell.angle_gamma   90.00
#
_symmetry.space_group_name_H-M   'P 1'
#
loop_
_entity.id
_entity.type
_entity.pdbx_description
1 polymer ?
#
loop_
_entity_poly.entity_id
_entity_poly.type
_entity_poly.pdbx_seq_one_letter_code
_entity_poly.pdbx_strand_id
1 'polypeptide(L)'
;VQAGLSKVESGLLASVFTLISLPFSLTIPSLTTRLSDRNRHLMLTIVVGAGILGVAMLLIPTSNFFYWLVLNALIGSSVSSLFPYLMVAFSMKSSTPEKTAQLSGLAQTGGYVFAAFGPILFGYSKSLFHSWTPAILMLLVLTIIMAIALYQVEKVDHIL
;
A
#
# COMPACT_ATOMS: atom_id res chain seq x y z
N VAL A 1 17.24 -0.43 -14.02
CA VAL A 1 17.82 -0.35 -15.38
C VAL A 1 17.26 0.86 -16.14
N GLN A 2 15.95 1.16 -16.10
CA GLN A 2 15.40 2.35 -16.77
C GLN A 2 15.64 3.65 -15.98
N ALA A 3 15.86 3.55 -14.67
CA ALA A 3 16.23 4.68 -13.82
C ALA A 3 17.74 4.93 -13.78
N GLY A 4 18.53 4.28 -14.63
CA GLY A 4 19.99 4.40 -14.64
C GLY A 4 20.72 3.68 -13.49
N LEU A 5 19.98 2.93 -12.65
CA LEU A 5 20.55 2.15 -11.55
C LEU A 5 21.17 0.84 -12.05
N SER A 6 22.24 0.41 -11.41
CA SER A 6 22.87 -0.90 -11.62
C SER A 6 21.96 -2.04 -11.11
N LYS A 7 22.25 -3.28 -11.55
CA LYS A 7 21.54 -4.46 -11.05
C LYS A 7 21.73 -4.67 -9.55
N VAL A 8 22.93 -4.34 -9.04
CA VAL A 8 23.26 -4.45 -7.60
C VAL A 8 22.44 -3.44 -6.80
N GLU A 9 22.42 -2.18 -7.21
CA GLU A 9 21.60 -1.15 -6.56
C GLU A 9 20.11 -1.50 -6.56
N SER A 10 19.58 -2.02 -7.67
CA SER A 10 18.20 -2.49 -7.74
C SER A 10 17.91 -3.64 -6.78
N GLY A 11 18.85 -4.60 -6.63
CA GLY A 11 18.76 -5.67 -5.66
C GLY A 11 18.81 -5.18 -4.21
N LEU A 12 19.70 -4.23 -3.91
CA LEU A 12 19.76 -3.60 -2.59
C LEU A 12 18.46 -2.87 -2.23
N LEU A 13 17.88 -2.12 -3.16
CA LEU A 13 16.60 -1.46 -2.93
C LEU A 13 15.46 -2.44 -2.65
N ALA A 14 15.40 -3.57 -3.33
CA ALA A 14 14.43 -4.63 -3.04
C ALA A 14 14.63 -5.23 -1.64
N SER A 15 15.87 -5.42 -1.21
CA SER A 15 16.20 -5.89 0.13
C SER A 15 15.82 -4.86 1.20
N VAL A 16 16.09 -3.59 0.97
CA VAL A 16 15.70 -2.49 1.87
C VAL A 16 14.17 -2.41 2.00
N PHE A 17 13.44 -2.53 0.90
CA PHE A 17 11.98 -2.60 0.92
C PHE A 17 11.48 -3.69 1.88
N THR A 18 12.04 -4.89 1.78
CA THR A 18 11.66 -6.03 2.62
C THR A 18 12.03 -5.79 4.09
N LEU A 19 13.24 -5.29 4.37
CA LEU A 19 13.70 -4.99 5.72
C LEU A 19 12.85 -3.93 6.42
N ILE A 20 12.44 -2.89 5.70
CA ILE A 20 11.55 -1.85 6.22
C ILE A 20 10.14 -2.40 6.45
N SER A 21 9.66 -3.28 5.57
CA SER A 21 8.32 -3.85 5.67
C SER A 21 8.11 -4.69 6.93
N LEU A 22 9.13 -5.43 7.40
CA LEU A 22 9.02 -6.34 8.55
C LEU A 22 8.56 -5.67 9.84
N PRO A 23 9.23 -4.60 10.36
CA PRO A 23 8.80 -3.97 11.61
C PRO A 23 7.39 -3.39 11.54
N PHE A 24 6.99 -2.83 10.40
CA PHE A 24 5.64 -2.30 10.23
C PHE A 24 4.58 -3.40 10.25
N SER A 25 4.77 -4.49 9.51
CA SER A 25 3.81 -5.60 9.49
C SER A 25 3.63 -6.27 10.86
N LEU A 26 4.68 -6.28 11.70
CA LEU A 26 4.62 -6.86 13.03
C LEU A 26 4.04 -5.92 14.10
N THR A 27 4.28 -4.62 13.98
CA THR A 27 3.87 -3.64 15.00
C THR A 27 2.47 -3.08 14.78
N ILE A 28 2.04 -2.91 13.54
CA ILE A 28 0.76 -2.30 13.20
C ILE A 28 -0.45 -3.01 13.83
N PRO A 29 -0.56 -4.35 13.84
CA PRO A 29 -1.69 -5.03 14.51
C PRO A 29 -1.84 -4.63 15.97
N SER A 30 -0.74 -4.63 16.72
CA SER A 30 -0.73 -4.25 18.13
C SER A 30 -1.06 -2.76 18.33
N LEU A 31 -0.54 -1.88 17.48
CA LEU A 31 -0.84 -0.46 17.52
C LEU A 31 -2.32 -0.19 17.22
N THR A 32 -2.88 -0.85 16.22
CA THR A 32 -4.28 -0.67 15.81
C THR A 32 -5.26 -0.97 16.96
N THR A 33 -4.98 -2.00 17.76
CA THR A 33 -5.83 -2.38 18.92
C THR A 33 -5.62 -1.51 20.15
N ARG A 34 -4.45 -0.91 20.34
CA ARG A 34 -4.08 -0.15 21.54
C ARG A 34 -4.30 1.35 21.42
N LEU A 35 -4.28 1.87 20.19
CA LEU A 35 -4.44 3.31 19.96
C LEU A 35 -5.91 3.73 20.13
N SER A 36 -6.09 4.94 20.68
CA SER A 36 -7.39 5.62 20.63
C SER A 36 -7.79 5.94 19.19
N ASP A 37 -9.07 6.15 18.93
CA ASP A 37 -9.59 6.44 17.59
C ASP A 37 -8.84 7.60 16.90
N ARG A 38 -8.61 8.69 17.64
CA ARG A 38 -7.85 9.83 17.13
C ARG A 38 -6.42 9.46 16.69
N ASN A 39 -5.72 8.68 17.50
CA ASN A 39 -4.35 8.28 17.19
C ASN A 39 -4.30 7.23 16.08
N ARG A 40 -5.30 6.38 15.98
CA ARG A 40 -5.46 5.42 14.88
C ARG A 40 -5.69 6.13 13.56
N HIS A 41 -6.56 7.15 13.53
CA HIS A 41 -6.73 8.02 12.36
C HIS A 41 -5.43 8.74 11.96
N LEU A 42 -4.67 9.26 12.93
CA LEU A 42 -3.38 9.89 12.65
C LEU A 42 -2.38 8.90 12.05
N MET A 43 -2.26 7.71 12.64
CA MET A 43 -1.43 6.62 12.11
C MET A 43 -1.82 6.29 10.67
N LEU A 44 -3.11 6.10 10.41
CA LEU A 44 -3.62 5.81 9.07
C LEU A 44 -3.29 6.93 8.07
N THR A 45 -3.46 8.18 8.48
CA THR A 45 -3.12 9.35 7.66
C THR A 45 -1.64 9.36 7.27
N ILE A 46 -0.76 9.10 8.22
CA ILE A 46 0.69 9.06 7.97
C ILE A 46 1.03 7.91 7.01
N VAL A 47 0.50 6.73 7.26
CA VAL A 47 0.77 5.52 6.44
C VAL A 47 0.25 5.70 5.01
N VAL A 48 -0.97 6.17 4.85
CA VAL A 48 -1.59 6.42 3.53
C VAL A 48 -0.87 7.56 2.81
N GLY A 49 -0.56 8.65 3.52
CA GLY A 49 0.19 9.77 2.98
C GLY A 49 1.57 9.36 2.48
N ALA A 50 2.28 8.51 3.22
CA ALA A 50 3.56 7.94 2.78
C ALA A 50 3.41 7.13 1.49
N GLY A 51 2.35 6.32 1.37
CA GLY A 51 2.04 5.56 0.15
C GLY A 51 1.77 6.46 -1.05
N ILE A 52 0.92 7.46 -0.90
CA ILE A 52 0.60 8.43 -1.97
C ILE A 52 1.86 9.17 -2.41
N LEU A 53 2.65 9.67 -1.45
CA LEU A 53 3.90 10.37 -1.74
C LEU A 53 4.90 9.45 -2.46
N GLY A 54 5.08 8.22 -1.98
CA GLY A 54 5.98 7.25 -2.60
C GLY A 54 5.57 6.90 -4.02
N VAL A 55 4.27 6.71 -4.29
CA VAL A 55 3.76 6.47 -5.66
C VAL A 55 3.93 7.71 -6.53
N ALA A 56 3.67 8.92 -6.02
CA ALA A 56 3.88 10.16 -6.75
C ALA A 56 5.35 10.37 -7.12
N MET A 57 6.28 10.01 -6.24
CA MET A 57 7.72 10.05 -6.52
C MET A 57 8.13 9.18 -7.71
N LEU A 58 7.40 8.10 -8.05
CA LEU A 58 7.68 7.28 -9.25
C LEU A 58 7.56 8.07 -10.55
N LEU A 59 6.88 9.21 -10.56
CA LEU A 59 6.72 10.07 -11.74
C LEU A 59 7.99 10.88 -12.06
N ILE A 60 8.92 11.00 -11.12
CA ILE A 60 10.14 11.80 -11.27
C ILE A 60 11.28 10.89 -11.77
N PRO A 61 11.75 11.04 -13.02
CA PRO A 61 12.84 10.26 -13.53
C PRO A 61 14.16 10.74 -12.91
N THR A 62 14.82 9.87 -12.14
CA THR A 62 16.12 10.17 -11.52
C THR A 62 16.96 8.90 -11.40
N SER A 63 18.28 9.04 -11.46
CA SER A 63 19.24 7.97 -11.19
C SER A 63 19.83 8.06 -9.76
N ASN A 64 19.33 8.94 -8.91
CA ASN A 64 19.83 9.10 -7.55
C ASN A 64 19.41 7.92 -6.69
N PHE A 65 20.37 7.14 -6.18
CA PHE A 65 20.15 5.99 -5.33
C PHE A 65 19.38 6.34 -4.03
N PHE A 66 19.74 7.46 -3.38
CA PHE A 66 19.06 7.88 -2.14
C PHE A 66 17.59 8.26 -2.36
N TYR A 67 17.28 8.83 -3.52
CA TYR A 67 15.89 9.09 -3.90
C TYR A 67 15.07 7.79 -3.94
N TRP A 68 15.60 6.76 -4.59
CA TRP A 68 14.97 5.46 -4.68
C TRP A 68 14.90 4.74 -3.33
N LEU A 69 15.88 4.96 -2.45
CA LEU A 69 15.87 4.43 -1.10
C LEU A 69 14.73 5.03 -0.26
N VAL A 70 14.56 6.35 -0.29
CA VAL A 70 13.44 7.04 0.39
C VAL A 70 12.11 6.58 -0.19
N LEU A 71 11.96 6.50 -1.51
CA LEU A 71 10.77 6.01 -2.19
C LEU A 71 10.41 4.59 -1.73
N ASN A 72 11.37 3.67 -1.71
CA ASN A 72 11.15 2.30 -1.25
C ASN A 72 10.76 2.25 0.24
N ALA A 73 11.34 3.11 1.07
CA ALA A 73 10.97 3.22 2.48
C ALA A 73 9.51 3.68 2.65
N LEU A 74 9.09 4.69 1.91
CA LEU A 74 7.71 5.21 1.94
C LEU A 74 6.69 4.17 1.47
N ILE A 75 6.91 3.55 0.31
CA ILE A 75 6.00 2.54 -0.21
C ILE A 75 6.02 1.29 0.67
N GLY A 76 7.21 0.81 1.07
CA GLY A 76 7.36 -0.36 1.90
C GLY A 76 6.66 -0.22 3.25
N SER A 77 6.84 0.89 3.95
CA SER A 77 6.15 1.16 5.22
C SER A 77 4.63 1.26 5.04
N SER A 78 4.15 1.88 3.97
CA SER A 78 2.73 2.01 3.69
C SER A 78 2.07 0.66 3.39
N VAL A 79 2.57 -0.06 2.39
CA VAL A 79 1.97 -1.33 1.94
C VAL A 79 1.98 -2.37 3.07
N SER A 80 3.09 -2.49 3.80
CA SER A 80 3.22 -3.45 4.91
C SER A 80 2.37 -3.10 6.13
N SER A 81 1.94 -1.85 6.25
CA SER A 81 1.04 -1.40 7.32
C SER A 81 -0.43 -1.61 7.00
N LEU A 82 -0.84 -1.35 5.76
CA LEU A 82 -2.25 -1.30 5.37
C LEU A 82 -2.94 -2.66 5.42
N PHE A 83 -2.27 -3.73 4.98
CA PHE A 83 -2.85 -5.06 4.99
C PHE A 83 -3.11 -5.58 6.42
N PRO A 84 -2.13 -5.59 7.35
CA PRO A 84 -2.38 -5.99 8.74
C PRO A 84 -3.39 -5.08 9.43
N TYR A 85 -3.36 -3.77 9.16
CA TYR A 85 -4.35 -2.83 9.66
C TYR A 85 -5.78 -3.24 9.28
N LEU A 86 -6.03 -3.54 7.99
CA LEU A 86 -7.35 -3.94 7.50
C LEU A 86 -7.83 -5.24 8.15
N MET A 87 -6.95 -6.23 8.34
CA MET A 87 -7.31 -7.50 9.00
C MET A 87 -7.78 -7.27 10.44
N VAL A 88 -7.09 -6.40 11.18
CA VAL A 88 -7.49 -6.02 12.53
C VAL A 88 -8.79 -5.19 12.52
N ALA A 89 -8.92 -4.22 11.61
CA ALA A 89 -10.11 -3.40 11.50
C ALA A 89 -11.37 -4.24 11.19
N PHE A 90 -11.27 -5.26 10.33
CA PHE A 90 -12.37 -6.19 10.08
C PHE A 90 -12.77 -6.96 11.33
N SER A 91 -11.79 -7.43 12.11
CA SER A 91 -12.06 -8.12 13.38
C SER A 91 -12.70 -7.20 14.41
N MET A 92 -12.30 -5.95 14.50
CA MET A 92 -12.85 -4.97 15.44
C MET A 92 -14.27 -4.50 15.09
N LYS A 93 -14.62 -4.53 13.79
CA LYS A 93 -15.89 -4.00 13.26
C LYS A 93 -16.91 -5.08 12.92
N SER A 94 -16.58 -6.36 13.12
CA SER A 94 -17.46 -7.50 12.91
C SER A 94 -17.97 -8.05 14.24
N SER A 95 -19.22 -8.49 14.27
CA SER A 95 -19.85 -8.99 15.51
C SER A 95 -19.46 -10.43 15.86
N THR A 96 -18.98 -11.23 14.91
CA THR A 96 -18.55 -12.61 15.13
C THR A 96 -17.32 -12.98 14.31
N PRO A 97 -16.53 -14.00 14.75
CA PRO A 97 -15.38 -14.48 13.97
C PRO A 97 -15.75 -14.95 12.56
N GLU A 98 -16.92 -15.55 12.39
CA GLU A 98 -17.42 -16.04 11.09
C GLU A 98 -17.64 -14.87 10.13
N LYS A 99 -18.23 -13.78 10.61
CA LYS A 99 -18.42 -12.56 9.80
C LYS A 99 -17.09 -11.89 9.47
N THR A 100 -16.14 -11.88 10.40
CA THR A 100 -14.77 -11.42 10.12
C THR A 100 -14.13 -12.24 9.01
N ALA A 101 -14.23 -13.55 9.04
CA ALA A 101 -13.69 -14.44 8.03
C ALA A 101 -14.36 -14.21 6.65
N GLN A 102 -15.68 -14.06 6.61
CA GLN A 102 -16.43 -13.76 5.38
C GLN A 102 -16.01 -12.42 4.77
N LEU A 103 -15.93 -11.37 5.59
CA LEU A 103 -15.53 -10.04 5.13
C LEU A 103 -14.07 -10.03 4.61
N SER A 104 -13.17 -10.67 5.35
CA SER A 104 -11.77 -10.80 4.96
C SER A 104 -11.61 -11.61 3.67
N GLY A 105 -12.34 -12.72 3.55
CA GLY A 105 -12.33 -13.56 2.35
C GLY A 105 -12.85 -12.81 1.12
N LEU A 106 -13.97 -12.10 1.26
CA LEU A 106 -14.54 -11.27 0.18
C LEU A 106 -13.57 -10.17 -0.25
N ALA A 107 -13.02 -9.43 0.70
CA ALA A 107 -12.08 -8.34 0.42
C ALA A 107 -10.79 -8.85 -0.25
N GLN A 108 -10.23 -9.96 0.22
CA GLN A 108 -9.03 -10.56 -0.37
C GLN A 108 -9.30 -11.12 -1.77
N THR A 109 -10.41 -11.84 -1.96
CA THR A 109 -10.78 -12.38 -3.28
C THR A 109 -10.94 -11.25 -4.30
N GLY A 110 -11.71 -10.21 -3.97
CA GLY A 110 -11.85 -9.03 -4.81
C GLY A 110 -10.49 -8.35 -5.08
N GLY A 111 -9.68 -8.16 -4.04
CA GLY A 111 -8.36 -7.56 -4.15
C GLY A 111 -7.42 -8.34 -5.06
N TYR A 112 -7.37 -9.66 -4.97
CA TYR A 112 -6.53 -10.49 -5.85
C TYR A 112 -7.02 -10.50 -7.30
N VAL A 113 -8.33 -10.50 -7.53
CA VAL A 113 -8.88 -10.34 -8.89
C VAL A 113 -8.42 -9.02 -9.50
N PHE A 114 -8.52 -7.90 -8.78
CA PHE A 114 -8.01 -6.61 -9.27
C PHE A 114 -6.49 -6.62 -9.44
N ALA A 115 -5.74 -7.21 -8.53
CA ALA A 115 -4.29 -7.29 -8.60
C ALA A 115 -3.79 -8.08 -9.82
N ALA A 116 -4.53 -9.09 -10.26
CA ALA A 116 -4.20 -9.88 -11.45
C ALA A 116 -4.16 -9.04 -12.75
N PHE A 117 -4.91 -7.95 -12.82
CA PHE A 117 -4.86 -7.02 -13.96
C PHE A 117 -3.62 -6.10 -13.93
N GLY A 118 -2.95 -5.96 -12.79
CA GLY A 118 -1.81 -5.06 -12.63
C GLY A 118 -0.72 -5.27 -13.69
N PRO A 119 -0.11 -6.48 -13.80
CA PRO A 119 0.94 -6.73 -14.77
C PRO A 119 0.50 -6.48 -16.22
N ILE A 120 -0.75 -6.80 -16.55
CA ILE A 120 -1.34 -6.59 -17.88
C ILE A 120 -1.39 -5.08 -18.19
N LEU A 121 -1.93 -4.28 -17.27
CA LEU A 121 -2.07 -2.84 -17.46
C LEU A 121 -0.70 -2.14 -17.54
N PHE A 122 0.26 -2.56 -16.71
CA PHE A 122 1.63 -2.06 -16.80
C PHE A 122 2.29 -2.43 -18.13
N GLY A 123 2.13 -3.69 -18.59
CA GLY A 123 2.62 -4.13 -19.90
C GLY A 123 2.02 -3.34 -21.05
N TYR A 124 0.71 -3.12 -21.04
CA TYR A 124 0.01 -2.28 -22.03
C TYR A 124 0.51 -0.84 -22.03
N SER A 125 0.71 -0.25 -20.85
CA SER A 125 1.25 1.12 -20.75
C SER A 125 2.59 1.23 -21.47
N LYS A 126 3.50 0.27 -21.26
CA LYS A 126 4.80 0.26 -21.90
C LYS A 126 4.71 0.00 -23.41
N SER A 127 3.83 -0.90 -23.84
CA SER A 127 3.66 -1.28 -25.25
C SER A 127 3.04 -0.14 -26.08
N LEU A 128 1.98 0.49 -25.59
CA LEU A 128 1.22 1.49 -26.34
C LEU A 128 1.84 2.90 -26.24
N PHE A 129 2.26 3.29 -25.05
CA PHE A 129 2.74 4.66 -24.80
C PHE A 129 4.26 4.76 -24.72
N HIS A 130 4.99 3.65 -24.85
CA HIS A 130 6.45 3.58 -24.70
C HIS A 130 6.94 4.16 -23.36
N SER A 131 6.02 4.31 -22.39
CA SER A 131 6.23 4.96 -21.09
C SER A 131 5.52 4.18 -19.97
N TRP A 132 6.06 4.28 -18.76
CA TRP A 132 5.42 3.77 -17.55
C TRP A 132 4.49 4.80 -16.89
N THR A 133 4.56 6.05 -17.31
CA THR A 133 3.83 7.18 -16.71
C THR A 133 2.31 6.94 -16.65
N PRO A 134 1.62 6.45 -17.70
CA PRO A 134 0.18 6.18 -17.59
C PRO A 134 -0.18 5.15 -16.52
N ALA A 135 0.63 4.08 -16.42
CA ALA A 135 0.39 3.05 -15.39
C ALA A 135 0.66 3.59 -13.97
N ILE A 136 1.68 4.43 -13.79
CA ILE A 136 1.98 5.08 -12.50
C ILE A 136 0.86 6.06 -12.12
N LEU A 137 0.35 6.85 -13.06
CA LEU A 137 -0.79 7.74 -12.81
C LEU A 137 -2.04 6.97 -12.41
N MET A 138 -2.33 5.85 -13.10
CA MET A 138 -3.43 4.97 -12.73
C MET A 138 -3.23 4.41 -11.30
N LEU A 139 -2.03 3.96 -10.98
CA LEU A 139 -1.71 3.48 -9.63
C LEU A 139 -1.91 4.58 -8.58
N LEU A 140 -1.51 5.82 -8.88
CA LEU A 140 -1.72 6.96 -7.99
C LEU A 140 -3.21 7.22 -7.75
N VAL A 141 -4.02 7.21 -8.80
CA VAL A 141 -5.48 7.37 -8.69
C VAL A 141 -6.08 6.26 -7.85
N LEU A 142 -5.70 5.00 -8.08
CA LEU A 142 -6.16 3.86 -7.28
C LEU A 142 -5.74 3.97 -5.81
N THR A 143 -4.53 4.46 -5.53
CA THR A 143 -4.06 4.70 -4.15
C THR A 143 -4.89 5.78 -3.45
N ILE A 144 -5.29 6.83 -4.17
CA ILE A 144 -6.16 7.88 -3.64
C ILE A 144 -7.58 7.35 -3.37
N ILE A 145 -8.13 6.56 -4.30
CA ILE A 145 -9.45 5.92 -4.11
C ILE A 145 -9.41 4.99 -2.88
N MET A 146 -8.36 4.19 -2.75
CA MET A 146 -8.13 3.33 -1.58
C MET A 146 -8.07 4.17 -0.28
N ALA A 147 -7.37 5.30 -0.29
CA ALA A 147 -7.30 6.21 0.85
C ALA A 147 -8.70 6.67 1.28
N ILE A 148 -9.50 7.13 0.34
CA ILE A 148 -10.87 7.59 0.60
C ILE A 148 -11.72 6.44 1.17
N ALA A 149 -11.63 5.24 0.59
CA ALA A 149 -12.34 4.05 1.07
C ALA A 149 -11.96 3.69 2.51
N LEU A 150 -10.66 3.72 2.84
CA LEU A 150 -10.16 3.48 4.19
C LEU A 150 -10.73 4.46 5.22
N TYR A 151 -10.77 5.75 4.88
CA TYR A 151 -11.38 6.76 5.76
C TYR A 151 -12.89 6.57 5.93
N GLN A 152 -13.59 6.06 4.91
CA GLN A 152 -15.01 5.72 5.04
C GLN A 152 -15.22 4.51 5.96
N VAL A 153 -14.39 3.47 5.83
CA VAL A 153 -14.41 2.30 6.72
C VAL A 153 -14.15 2.68 8.17
N GLU A 154 -13.25 3.63 8.42
CA GLU A 154 -12.98 4.11 9.79
C GLU A 154 -14.18 4.79 10.44
N LYS A 155 -15.00 5.49 9.68
CA LYS A 155 -16.20 6.18 10.19
C LYS A 155 -17.35 5.26 10.57
N VAL A 156 -17.34 4.03 10.12
CA VAL A 156 -18.38 3.05 10.39
C VAL A 156 -18.02 2.26 11.64
N ASP A 157 -18.88 2.24 12.64
CA ASP A 157 -18.63 1.52 13.91
C ASP A 157 -18.76 0.00 13.74
N HIS A 158 -19.75 -0.45 12.97
CA HIS A 158 -19.99 -1.87 12.68
C HIS A 158 -20.24 -2.06 11.17
N ILE A 159 -19.63 -3.10 10.60
CA ILE A 159 -19.78 -3.44 9.18
C ILE A 159 -20.75 -4.61 9.00
N LEU A 160 -20.77 -5.58 9.92
CA LEU A 160 -21.60 -6.81 9.90
C LEU A 160 -21.95 -7.28 11.32
#